data_accfa9829dac508657ee4137024e632f
#
_entry.id   accfa9829dac508657ee4137024e632f
#
_cell.length_a   1.000
_cell.length_b   1.000
_cell.length_c   1.000
_cell.angle_alpha   90.00
_cell.angle_beta   90.00
_cell.angle_gamma   90.00
#
_symmetry.space_group_name_H-M   'P 1'
#
loop_
_entity.id
_entity.type
_entity.pdbx_description
1 polymer ?
#
loop_
_entity_poly.entity_id
_entity_poly.type
_entity_poly.pdbx_seq_one_letter_code
_entity_poly.pdbx_strand_id
1 'polypeptide(L)'
;WMRRDTGPMSEPIAAVIDTWHEFLRGARPDALDELLDDDVVFHSPIVFTPQRGKAITTLYLTAATQALPGDAPTGDDAGDHPADVAMPGGSFRYTKQVLSGDTAVLEFETTIDGLYVNGVDIIRCNPDGRIVEFRVMIRPLQAVNLVHRQMAAMLESMSSSG
;
A
#
# COMPACT_ATOMS: atom_id res chain seq x y z
N TRP A 1 -22.67 29.93 -28.05
CA TRP A 1 -22.58 28.71 -27.25
C TRP A 1 -21.11 28.30 -27.21
N MET A 2 -20.34 28.82 -26.23
CA MET A 2 -18.97 28.39 -25.98
C MET A 2 -18.99 27.05 -25.26
N ARG A 3 -18.54 26.00 -25.91
CA ARG A 3 -18.15 24.77 -25.25
C ARG A 3 -16.91 25.09 -24.39
N ARG A 4 -17.04 24.98 -23.07
CA ARG A 4 -15.87 24.95 -22.21
C ARG A 4 -15.20 23.60 -22.48
N ASP A 5 -14.05 23.66 -23.10
CA ASP A 5 -13.14 22.54 -23.23
C ASP A 5 -12.59 22.25 -21.84
N THR A 6 -13.28 21.39 -21.09
CA THR A 6 -12.72 20.80 -19.89
C THR A 6 -11.82 19.67 -20.39
N GLY A 7 -10.56 20.00 -20.66
CA GLY A 7 -9.52 19.02 -20.82
C GLY A 7 -9.57 18.01 -19.63
N PRO A 8 -9.07 16.79 -19.79
CA PRO A 8 -9.13 15.81 -18.72
C PRO A 8 -8.45 16.42 -17.50
N MET A 9 -9.23 16.72 -16.46
CA MET A 9 -8.69 17.08 -15.16
C MET A 9 -7.91 15.86 -14.70
N SER A 10 -6.59 16.00 -14.61
CA SER A 10 -5.75 14.92 -14.10
C SER A 10 -6.25 14.58 -12.70
N GLU A 11 -6.73 13.36 -12.54
CA GLU A 11 -7.21 12.88 -11.26
C GLU A 11 -6.04 12.89 -10.29
N PRO A 12 -6.10 13.59 -9.13
CA PRO A 12 -4.96 13.75 -8.23
C PRO A 12 -4.42 12.40 -7.73
N ILE A 13 -5.28 11.39 -7.64
CA ILE A 13 -4.90 10.06 -7.17
C ILE A 13 -3.88 9.38 -8.10
N ALA A 14 -3.89 9.64 -9.40
CA ALA A 14 -2.98 8.98 -10.33
C ALA A 14 -1.51 9.27 -9.99
N ALA A 15 -1.14 10.53 -9.80
CA ALA A 15 0.22 10.93 -9.43
C ALA A 15 0.63 10.40 -8.05
N VAL A 16 -0.31 10.35 -7.10
CA VAL A 16 -0.11 9.78 -5.76
C VAL A 16 0.23 8.30 -5.85
N ILE A 17 -0.50 7.53 -6.67
CA ILE A 17 -0.26 6.11 -6.84
C ILE A 17 1.05 5.82 -7.58
N ASP A 18 1.42 6.64 -8.56
CA ASP A 18 2.73 6.52 -9.20
C ASP A 18 3.88 6.65 -8.19
N THR A 19 3.82 7.65 -7.30
CA THR A 19 4.82 7.85 -6.25
C THR A 19 4.76 6.73 -5.19
N TRP A 20 3.57 6.23 -4.85
CA TRP A 20 3.41 5.07 -3.98
C TRP A 20 4.09 3.82 -4.57
N HIS A 21 3.96 3.58 -5.87
CA HIS A 21 4.64 2.48 -6.55
C HIS A 21 6.16 2.64 -6.54
N GLU A 22 6.68 3.86 -6.69
CA GLU A 22 8.11 4.13 -6.57
C GLU A 22 8.64 3.81 -5.16
N PHE A 23 7.85 4.15 -4.13
CA PHE A 23 8.17 3.78 -2.75
C PHE A 23 8.23 2.26 -2.57
N LEU A 24 7.23 1.52 -3.03
CA LEU A 24 7.17 0.06 -2.92
C LEU A 24 8.33 -0.64 -3.63
N ARG A 25 8.77 -0.10 -4.77
CA ARG A 25 9.93 -0.63 -5.52
C ARG A 25 11.28 -0.25 -4.91
N GLY A 26 11.28 0.54 -3.85
CA GLY A 26 12.49 1.04 -3.21
C GLY A 26 13.20 2.16 -3.97
N ALA A 27 12.59 2.69 -5.05
CA ALA A 27 13.14 3.80 -5.83
C ALA A 27 13.12 5.12 -5.08
N ARG A 28 12.13 5.31 -4.18
CA ARG A 28 11.98 6.49 -3.33
C ARG A 28 11.66 6.09 -1.88
N PRO A 29 12.64 5.65 -1.11
CA PRO A 29 12.41 5.16 0.26
C PRO A 29 11.89 6.24 1.23
N ASP A 30 12.10 7.50 0.94
CA ASP A 30 11.66 8.68 1.70
C ASP A 30 10.31 9.26 1.23
N ALA A 31 9.67 8.66 0.22
CA ALA A 31 8.46 9.20 -0.38
C ALA A 31 7.28 9.33 0.59
N LEU A 32 7.23 8.56 1.67
CA LEU A 32 6.12 8.62 2.64
C LEU A 32 5.98 9.99 3.30
N ASP A 33 7.08 10.71 3.53
CA ASP A 33 7.02 12.06 4.10
C ASP A 33 6.30 13.05 3.18
N GLU A 34 6.50 12.91 1.88
CA GLU A 34 5.83 13.70 0.86
C GLU A 34 4.39 13.24 0.61
N LEU A 35 4.17 11.91 0.56
CA LEU A 35 2.89 11.31 0.24
C LEU A 35 1.83 11.47 1.32
N LEU A 36 2.22 11.40 2.60
CA LEU A 36 1.26 11.38 3.71
C LEU A 36 0.92 12.80 4.17
N ASP A 37 -0.37 13.05 4.36
CA ASP A 37 -0.84 14.23 5.07
C ASP A 37 -0.51 14.10 6.57
N ASP A 38 -0.33 15.22 7.27
CA ASP A 38 -0.02 15.22 8.69
C ASP A 38 -1.15 14.59 9.54
N ASP A 39 -2.39 14.74 9.09
CA ASP A 39 -3.61 14.22 9.73
C ASP A 39 -4.11 12.91 9.10
N VAL A 40 -3.27 12.20 8.36
CA VAL A 40 -3.63 10.93 7.71
C VAL A 40 -4.20 9.93 8.70
N VAL A 41 -5.21 9.17 8.28
CA VAL A 41 -5.81 8.09 9.06
C VAL A 41 -5.49 6.75 8.41
N PHE A 42 -4.84 5.87 9.16
CA PHE A 42 -4.51 4.52 8.74
C PHE A 42 -5.47 3.52 9.40
N HIS A 43 -6.11 2.69 8.59
CA HIS A 43 -6.97 1.60 9.04
C HIS A 43 -6.25 0.27 8.80
N SER A 44 -5.71 -0.29 9.87
CA SER A 44 -5.04 -1.59 9.85
C SER A 44 -6.03 -2.72 9.56
N PRO A 45 -5.62 -3.79 8.85
CA PRO A 45 -6.45 -4.99 8.71
C PRO A 45 -6.60 -5.78 10.00
N ILE A 46 -5.81 -5.47 11.02
CA ILE A 46 -5.72 -6.22 12.28
C ILE A 46 -6.34 -5.45 13.45
N VAL A 47 -5.94 -4.18 13.59
CA VAL A 47 -6.37 -3.33 14.70
C VAL A 47 -7.60 -2.52 14.28
N PHE A 48 -8.72 -2.70 14.98
CA PHE A 48 -9.98 -2.01 14.65
C PHE A 48 -9.88 -0.50 14.87
N THR A 49 -9.15 -0.04 15.89
CA THR A 49 -8.98 1.38 16.18
C THR A 49 -8.15 2.07 15.09
N PRO A 50 -8.68 3.11 14.43
CA PRO A 50 -7.91 3.86 13.43
C PRO A 50 -6.65 4.49 14.04
N GLN A 51 -5.54 4.40 13.32
CA GLN A 51 -4.28 5.03 13.68
C GLN A 51 -4.22 6.41 13.05
N ARG A 52 -4.01 7.45 13.83
CA ARG A 52 -4.09 8.83 13.36
C ARG A 52 -2.72 9.52 13.37
N GLY A 53 -2.41 10.16 12.26
CA GLY A 53 -1.23 10.98 12.07
C GLY A 53 -0.13 10.31 11.25
N LYS A 54 0.72 11.15 10.67
CA LYS A 54 1.80 10.75 9.76
C LYS A 54 2.80 9.80 10.41
N ALA A 55 3.25 10.09 11.63
CA ALA A 55 4.30 9.31 12.28
C ALA A 55 3.91 7.84 12.45
N ILE A 56 2.72 7.57 13.00
CA ILE A 56 2.25 6.20 13.21
C ILE A 56 1.94 5.50 11.87
N THR A 57 1.39 6.22 10.91
CA THR A 57 1.12 5.68 9.58
C THR A 57 2.40 5.30 8.85
N THR A 58 3.42 6.16 8.90
CA THR A 58 4.77 5.87 8.35
C THR A 58 5.34 4.60 8.98
N LEU A 59 5.24 4.46 10.30
CA LEU A 59 5.72 3.27 11.01
C LEU A 59 5.04 1.99 10.49
N TYR A 60 3.71 1.98 10.38
CA TYR A 60 2.96 0.81 9.89
C TYR A 60 3.27 0.49 8.44
N LEU A 61 3.30 1.48 7.55
CA LEU A 61 3.61 1.26 6.14
C LEU A 61 5.05 0.80 5.92
N THR A 62 6.01 1.35 6.66
CA THR A 62 7.40 0.89 6.61
C THR A 62 7.53 -0.55 7.11
N ALA A 63 6.87 -0.90 8.22
CA ALA A 63 6.85 -2.28 8.70
C ALA A 63 6.21 -3.24 7.68
N ALA A 64 5.14 -2.80 7.01
CA ALA A 64 4.50 -3.60 5.95
C ALA A 64 5.43 -3.88 4.78
N THR A 65 6.25 -2.93 4.35
CA THR A 65 7.24 -3.16 3.27
C THR A 65 8.33 -4.17 3.63
N GLN A 66 8.51 -4.45 4.90
CA GLN A 66 9.46 -5.47 5.40
C GLN A 66 8.78 -6.83 5.63
N ALA A 67 7.49 -6.83 6.00
CA ALA A 67 6.74 -8.04 6.32
C ALA A 67 6.05 -8.68 5.10
N LEU A 68 5.59 -7.87 4.14
CA LEU A 68 4.72 -8.28 3.03
C LEU A 68 5.41 -8.59 1.69
N PRO A 69 6.73 -8.38 1.45
CA PRO A 69 7.33 -8.80 0.19
C PRO A 69 7.07 -10.26 -0.12
N GLY A 70 6.96 -11.09 0.94
CA GLY A 70 6.63 -12.50 0.82
C GLY A 70 7.80 -13.37 0.38
N ASP A 71 7.48 -14.62 0.10
CA ASP A 71 8.45 -15.63 -0.35
C ASP A 71 9.00 -15.28 -1.74
N ALA A 72 10.20 -15.77 -2.07
CA ALA A 72 10.75 -15.60 -3.41
C ALA A 72 9.81 -16.21 -4.46
N PRO A 73 9.60 -15.55 -5.62
CA PRO A 73 8.70 -16.07 -6.65
C PRO A 73 9.22 -17.40 -7.17
N THR A 74 8.36 -18.40 -7.20
CA THR A 74 8.63 -19.68 -7.86
C THR A 74 8.33 -19.55 -9.34
N GLY A 75 9.31 -19.74 -10.14
CA GLY A 75 9.60 -19.57 -11.55
C GLY A 75 8.55 -19.59 -12.68
N ASP A 76 7.24 -19.68 -12.47
CA ASP A 76 6.24 -19.71 -13.56
C ASP A 76 5.16 -18.62 -13.46
N ASP A 77 5.25 -17.73 -12.51
CA ASP A 77 4.21 -16.72 -12.23
C ASP A 77 4.54 -15.32 -12.78
N ALA A 78 5.41 -15.24 -13.78
CA ALA A 78 5.62 -14.02 -14.56
C ALA A 78 4.46 -13.85 -15.56
N GLY A 79 3.24 -13.69 -15.06
CA GLY A 79 2.09 -13.30 -15.87
C GLY A 79 2.29 -11.87 -16.35
N ASP A 80 2.22 -11.71 -17.67
CA ASP A 80 2.20 -10.42 -18.36
C ASP A 80 0.88 -9.68 -18.02
N HIS A 81 0.83 -9.07 -16.83
CA HIS A 81 -0.27 -8.21 -16.42
C HIS A 81 0.18 -6.75 -16.40
N PRO A 82 -0.47 -5.86 -17.15
CA PRO A 82 -0.08 -4.44 -17.24
C PRO A 82 -0.23 -3.66 -15.92
N ALA A 83 -0.67 -4.31 -14.86
CA ALA A 83 -0.80 -3.72 -13.51
C ALA A 83 0.29 -4.18 -12.54
N ASP A 84 1.31 -4.94 -12.99
CA ASP A 84 2.30 -5.58 -12.12
C ASP A 84 3.28 -4.58 -11.50
N VAL A 85 2.86 -3.97 -10.41
CA VAL A 85 3.79 -3.36 -9.46
C VAL A 85 4.16 -4.41 -8.43
N ALA A 86 5.33 -4.99 -8.59
CA ALA A 86 5.90 -5.96 -7.69
C ALA A 86 6.87 -5.31 -6.70
N MET A 87 6.93 -5.85 -5.48
CA MET A 87 8.01 -5.51 -4.55
C MET A 87 9.26 -6.34 -4.87
N PRO A 88 10.46 -5.72 -4.84
CA PRO A 88 11.70 -6.42 -5.16
C PRO A 88 11.96 -7.62 -4.26
N GLY A 89 12.31 -8.76 -4.86
CA GLY A 89 12.76 -9.95 -4.15
C GLY A 89 11.68 -10.82 -3.50
N GLY A 90 10.39 -10.46 -3.66
CA GLY A 90 9.28 -11.20 -3.08
C GLY A 90 8.16 -11.49 -4.09
N SER A 91 7.12 -12.16 -3.62
CA SER A 91 5.93 -12.55 -4.40
C SER A 91 4.84 -11.47 -4.39
N PHE A 92 5.01 -10.38 -3.64
CA PHE A 92 4.02 -9.29 -3.58
C PHE A 92 3.84 -8.63 -4.94
N ARG A 93 2.58 -8.49 -5.35
CA ARG A 93 2.20 -7.73 -6.56
C ARG A 93 0.80 -7.17 -6.44
N TYR A 94 0.56 -6.01 -7.06
CA TYR A 94 -0.79 -5.53 -7.33
C TYR A 94 -1.33 -6.20 -8.59
N THR A 95 -2.50 -6.83 -8.47
CA THR A 95 -3.16 -7.57 -9.56
C THR A 95 -4.29 -6.77 -10.21
N LYS A 96 -4.80 -5.76 -9.50
CA LYS A 96 -5.87 -4.90 -9.99
C LYS A 96 -5.73 -3.50 -9.42
N GLN A 97 -5.98 -2.51 -10.25
CA GLN A 97 -6.01 -1.11 -9.86
C GLN A 97 -7.25 -0.42 -10.43
N VAL A 98 -7.96 0.29 -9.57
CA VAL A 98 -9.06 1.18 -9.96
C VAL A 98 -8.76 2.56 -9.39
N LEU A 99 -8.61 3.55 -10.25
CA LEU A 99 -8.36 4.94 -9.90
C LEU A 99 -9.55 5.78 -10.32
N SER A 100 -10.05 6.62 -9.42
CA SER A 100 -11.15 7.53 -9.74
C SER A 100 -11.09 8.77 -8.83
N GLY A 101 -10.93 9.93 -9.43
CA GLY A 101 -10.92 11.21 -8.72
C GLY A 101 -9.78 11.29 -7.68
N ASP A 102 -10.13 11.20 -6.43
CA ASP A 102 -9.23 11.24 -5.27
C ASP A 102 -8.96 9.88 -4.63
N THR A 103 -9.51 8.80 -5.19
CA THR A 103 -9.53 7.47 -4.56
C THR A 103 -8.93 6.40 -5.46
N ALA A 104 -8.15 5.51 -4.87
CA ALA A 104 -7.61 4.30 -5.50
C ALA A 104 -8.04 3.05 -4.74
N VAL A 105 -8.30 1.97 -5.47
CA VAL A 105 -8.49 0.62 -4.94
C VAL A 105 -7.47 -0.30 -5.61
N LEU A 106 -6.55 -0.84 -4.84
CA LEU A 106 -5.43 -1.65 -5.30
C LEU A 106 -5.54 -3.05 -4.69
N GLU A 107 -5.86 -4.05 -5.49
CA GLU A 107 -5.85 -5.45 -5.03
C GLU A 107 -4.43 -6.01 -5.13
N PHE A 108 -3.97 -6.66 -4.08
CA PHE A 108 -2.66 -7.29 -4.04
C PHE A 108 -2.72 -8.76 -3.68
N GLU A 109 -1.68 -9.46 -4.07
CA GLU A 109 -1.41 -10.84 -3.69
C GLU A 109 0.04 -10.97 -3.24
N THR A 110 0.27 -11.88 -2.31
CA THR A 110 1.61 -12.32 -1.90
C THR A 110 1.53 -13.72 -1.28
N THR A 111 2.66 -14.39 -1.14
CA THR A 111 2.78 -15.65 -0.40
C THR A 111 3.80 -15.45 0.71
N ILE A 112 3.44 -15.76 1.94
CA ILE A 112 4.28 -15.61 3.12
C ILE A 112 4.32 -16.95 3.84
N ASP A 113 5.50 -17.52 4.04
CA ASP A 113 5.70 -18.85 4.66
C ASP A 113 4.82 -19.94 4.00
N GLY A 114 4.68 -19.89 2.67
CA GLY A 114 3.85 -20.78 1.89
C GLY A 114 2.34 -20.53 1.96
N LEU A 115 1.88 -19.51 2.70
CA LEU A 115 0.47 -19.12 2.81
C LEU A 115 0.13 -18.01 1.82
N TYR A 116 -0.91 -18.23 1.03
CA TYR A 116 -1.47 -17.21 0.13
C TYR A 116 -2.15 -16.09 0.92
N VAL A 117 -1.79 -14.88 0.61
CA VAL A 117 -2.36 -13.65 1.17
C VAL A 117 -2.93 -12.81 0.04
N ASN A 118 -4.20 -12.45 0.16
CA ASN A 118 -4.84 -11.51 -0.75
C ASN A 118 -5.39 -10.34 0.04
N GLY A 119 -5.24 -9.14 -0.49
CA GLY A 119 -5.72 -7.95 0.18
C GLY A 119 -6.07 -6.83 -0.77
N VAL A 120 -6.55 -5.75 -0.18
CA VAL A 120 -6.95 -4.53 -0.87
C VAL A 120 -6.45 -3.34 -0.07
N ASP A 121 -5.76 -2.43 -0.75
CA ASP A 121 -5.48 -1.09 -0.27
C ASP A 121 -6.52 -0.13 -0.84
N ILE A 122 -7.20 0.62 0.01
CA ILE A 122 -8.09 1.71 -0.38
C ILE A 122 -7.44 3.00 0.08
N ILE A 123 -7.04 3.83 -0.88
CA ILE A 123 -6.24 5.04 -0.64
C ILE A 123 -7.02 6.26 -1.14
N ARG A 124 -7.12 7.27 -0.28
CA ARG A 124 -7.73 8.56 -0.66
C ARG A 124 -6.75 9.69 -0.40
N CYS A 125 -6.66 10.61 -1.34
CA CYS A 125 -5.82 11.80 -1.23
C CYS A 125 -6.64 13.09 -1.20
N ASN A 126 -6.00 14.18 -0.75
CA ASN A 126 -6.54 15.52 -0.85
C ASN A 126 -6.19 16.17 -2.20
N PRO A 127 -6.72 17.37 -2.52
CA PRO A 127 -6.40 18.08 -3.75
C PRO A 127 -4.91 18.42 -3.93
N ASP A 128 -4.15 18.48 -2.84
CA ASP A 128 -2.70 18.74 -2.87
C ASP A 128 -1.88 17.46 -3.17
N GLY A 129 -2.53 16.32 -3.40
CA GLY A 129 -1.87 15.06 -3.69
C GLY A 129 -1.25 14.39 -2.46
N ARG A 130 -1.80 14.61 -1.26
CA ARG A 130 -1.37 13.95 -0.04
C ARG A 130 -2.41 12.93 0.40
N ILE A 131 -1.97 11.74 0.80
CA ILE A 131 -2.83 10.68 1.31
C ILE A 131 -3.42 11.09 2.65
N VAL A 132 -4.73 11.14 2.74
CA VAL A 132 -5.48 11.45 3.96
C VAL A 132 -6.13 10.24 4.61
N GLU A 133 -6.29 9.15 3.85
CA GLU A 133 -6.79 7.88 4.34
C GLU A 133 -6.10 6.72 3.62
N PHE A 134 -5.65 5.74 4.40
CA PHE A 134 -5.07 4.50 3.89
C PHE A 134 -5.70 3.34 4.63
N ARG A 135 -6.47 2.51 3.94
CA ARG A 135 -7.19 1.37 4.53
C ARG A 135 -6.74 0.08 3.90
N VAL A 136 -6.44 -0.91 4.73
CA VAL A 136 -5.99 -2.23 4.30
C VAL A 136 -6.99 -3.29 4.76
N MET A 137 -7.39 -4.17 3.85
CA MET A 137 -8.17 -5.37 4.15
C MET A 137 -7.41 -6.59 3.65
N ILE A 138 -7.42 -7.68 4.42
CA ILE A 138 -6.69 -8.92 4.12
C ILE A 138 -7.59 -10.13 4.30
N ARG A 139 -7.42 -11.12 3.44
CA ARG A 139 -8.04 -12.45 3.54
C ARG A 139 -7.02 -13.54 3.16
N PRO A 140 -7.25 -14.83 3.51
CA PRO A 140 -8.24 -15.38 4.44
C PRO A 140 -7.82 -15.18 5.90
N LEU A 141 -8.60 -15.71 6.87
CA LEU A 141 -8.30 -15.57 8.30
C LEU A 141 -6.89 -16.04 8.68
N GLN A 142 -6.42 -17.11 8.06
CA GLN A 142 -5.04 -17.63 8.29
C GLN A 142 -3.99 -16.60 7.87
N ALA A 143 -4.19 -15.88 6.76
CA ALA A 143 -3.32 -14.81 6.33
C ALA A 143 -3.36 -13.62 7.29
N VAL A 144 -4.55 -13.25 7.79
CA VAL A 144 -4.70 -12.20 8.80
C VAL A 144 -3.89 -12.53 10.06
N ASN A 145 -3.98 -13.77 10.55
CA ASN A 145 -3.22 -14.23 11.72
C ASN A 145 -1.71 -14.22 11.47
N LEU A 146 -1.27 -14.63 10.28
CA LEU A 146 0.14 -14.62 9.89
C LEU A 146 0.69 -13.19 9.83
N VAL A 147 0.00 -12.31 9.13
CA VAL A 147 0.39 -10.89 9.00
C VAL A 147 0.41 -10.21 10.36
N HIS A 148 -0.53 -10.52 11.26
CA HIS A 148 -0.52 -10.01 12.62
C HIS A 148 0.79 -10.36 13.36
N ARG A 149 1.22 -11.62 13.30
CA ARG A 149 2.48 -12.05 13.94
C ARG A 149 3.70 -11.37 13.32
N GLN A 150 3.75 -11.29 12.00
CA GLN A 150 4.84 -10.66 11.26
C GLN A 150 4.95 -9.15 11.60
N MET A 151 3.83 -8.45 11.57
CA MET A 151 3.79 -7.02 11.88
C MET A 151 4.15 -6.74 13.35
N ALA A 152 3.67 -7.55 14.29
CA ALA A 152 4.01 -7.40 15.70
C ALA A 152 5.52 -7.56 15.92
N ALA A 153 6.16 -8.57 15.31
CA ALA A 153 7.59 -8.79 15.39
C ALA A 153 8.40 -7.62 14.78
N MET A 154 7.94 -7.06 13.64
CA MET A 154 8.58 -5.91 13.01
C MET A 154 8.50 -4.66 13.88
N LEU A 155 7.32 -4.36 14.44
CA LEU A 155 7.11 -3.19 15.31
C LEU A 155 7.93 -3.28 16.59
N GLU A 156 8.05 -4.49 17.19
CA GLU A 156 8.91 -4.73 18.34
C GLU A 156 10.39 -4.50 18.02
N SER A 157 10.86 -4.98 16.87
CA SER A 157 12.26 -4.81 16.45
C SER A 157 12.60 -3.34 16.21
N MET A 158 11.69 -2.56 15.64
CA MET A 158 11.86 -1.13 15.37
C MET A 158 11.87 -0.30 16.67
N SER A 159 11.05 -0.69 17.66
CA SER A 159 11.01 -0.01 18.96
C SER A 159 12.19 -0.33 19.87
N SER A 160 12.87 -1.47 19.66
CA SER A 160 14.03 -1.88 20.43
C SER A 160 15.36 -1.30 19.93
N SER A 161 15.34 -0.62 18.77
CA SER A 161 16.51 -0.05 18.11
C SER A 161 16.66 1.47 18.34
N GLY A 162 15.81 2.06 19.20
CA GLY A 162 15.78 3.47 19.54
C GLY A 162 16.39 3.78 20.90
#